data_fa6abeac42ac85dab33289cced2f1fb1
#
_entry.id   fa6abeac42ac85dab33289cced2f1fb1
#
_cell.length_a   1.000
_cell.length_b   1.000
_cell.length_c   1.000
_cell.angle_alpha   90.00
_cell.angle_beta   90.00
_cell.angle_gamma   90.00
#
_symmetry.space_group_name_H-M   'P 1'
#
loop_
_entity.id
_entity.type
_entity.pdbx_description
1 polymer ?
#
loop_
_entity_poly.entity_id
_entity_poly.type
_entity_poly.pdbx_seq_one_letter_code
_entity_poly.pdbx_strand_id
1 'polypeptide(L)'
;MIVAICAILLVNNVLAQKLTEFLPEGKKSNTAVVVCPGGSYYWLAKKSEGNEVAQWLNKNGYAAYVLEYPVSGWWSWFTHIRRSCCTQYPGQLNALEEALKTVKSKGYKTVGAMGFSAGGHLVLSGAELLPDGTAPDFVAAIYPVVTMREPYVHKRSRRGLMGERRQHDPVMWDSLSMELHADKVRCPVFLLSCDDDPTVDWHNARMMADSLKVLNKSDVYYLYLQKGGHGFGVNAEKMAGKDCVMWPEKFLLWLRGSL
;
A
#
# COMPACT_ATOMS: atom_id res chain seq x y z
N MET A 1 35.25 -22.60 10.36
CA MET A 1 34.86 -22.41 8.94
C MET A 1 33.40 -22.83 8.63
N ILE A 2 32.80 -23.77 9.33
CA ILE A 2 31.42 -24.25 9.12
C ILE A 2 30.35 -23.26 9.61
N VAL A 3 30.63 -22.49 10.67
CA VAL A 3 29.65 -21.52 11.25
C VAL A 3 29.46 -20.28 10.35
N ALA A 4 30.47 -19.86 9.61
CA ALA A 4 30.37 -18.70 8.71
C ALA A 4 29.56 -19.00 7.44
N ILE A 5 29.58 -20.26 6.95
CA ILE A 5 28.82 -20.67 5.76
C ILE A 5 27.31 -20.78 6.07
N CYS A 6 26.93 -21.23 7.29
CA CYS A 6 25.53 -21.21 7.72
C CYS A 6 24.95 -19.79 7.88
N ALA A 7 25.76 -18.81 8.32
CA ALA A 7 25.30 -17.42 8.45
C ALA A 7 25.06 -16.75 7.07
N ILE A 8 25.89 -17.06 6.06
CA ILE A 8 25.73 -16.52 4.71
C ILE A 8 24.53 -17.14 3.99
N LEU A 9 24.25 -18.44 4.21
CA LEU A 9 23.07 -19.10 3.66
C LEU A 9 21.77 -18.67 4.35
N LEU A 10 21.82 -18.27 5.63
CA LEU A 10 20.67 -17.70 6.34
C LEU A 10 20.36 -16.25 5.91
N VAL A 11 21.34 -15.48 5.48
CA VAL A 11 21.14 -14.10 4.99
C VAL A 11 20.52 -14.10 3.58
N ASN A 12 20.79 -15.09 2.75
CA ASN A 12 20.18 -15.20 1.41
C ASN A 12 18.79 -15.84 1.40
N ASN A 13 18.27 -16.33 2.54
CA ASN A 13 16.89 -16.80 2.71
C ASN A 13 15.98 -15.76 3.39
N VAL A 14 16.38 -14.49 3.42
CA VAL A 14 15.53 -13.39 3.86
C VAL A 14 14.43 -13.20 2.84
N LEU A 15 13.33 -13.95 3.08
CA LEU A 15 11.99 -13.74 2.52
C LEU A 15 12.04 -13.27 1.05
N ALA A 16 12.17 -14.24 0.14
CA ALA A 16 11.92 -13.96 -1.28
C ALA A 16 10.51 -13.37 -1.39
N GLN A 17 10.44 -12.04 -1.44
CA GLN A 17 9.18 -11.36 -1.74
C GLN A 17 8.69 -11.93 -3.06
N LYS A 18 7.43 -12.30 -3.12
CA LYS A 18 6.85 -12.77 -4.36
C LYS A 18 6.21 -11.60 -5.06
N LEU A 19 6.69 -11.33 -6.26
CA LEU A 19 6.11 -10.35 -7.17
C LEU A 19 5.48 -11.10 -8.32
N THR A 20 4.14 -11.10 -8.37
CA THR A 20 3.38 -11.79 -9.42
C THR A 20 3.05 -10.80 -10.53
N GLU A 21 3.52 -11.09 -11.73
CA GLU A 21 3.32 -10.25 -12.92
C GLU A 21 1.99 -10.55 -13.60
N PHE A 22 1.28 -9.50 -13.98
CA PHE A 22 0.08 -9.50 -14.79
C PHE A 22 0.27 -8.52 -15.94
N LEU A 23 0.26 -9.01 -17.18
CA LEU A 23 0.47 -8.21 -18.37
C LEU A 23 -0.81 -8.08 -19.18
N PRO A 24 -1.12 -6.87 -19.69
CA PRO A 24 -2.29 -6.67 -20.53
C PRO A 24 -2.11 -7.35 -21.91
N GLU A 25 -3.20 -7.85 -22.44
CA GLU A 25 -3.29 -8.30 -23.83
C GLU A 25 -3.55 -7.09 -24.75
N GLY A 26 -2.96 -7.07 -25.95
CA GLY A 26 -3.18 -6.01 -26.95
C GLY A 26 -2.40 -4.71 -26.66
N LYS A 27 -3.06 -3.55 -26.80
CA LYS A 27 -2.42 -2.24 -26.66
C LYS A 27 -1.99 -2.01 -25.21
N LYS A 28 -0.69 -1.78 -25.01
CA LYS A 28 -0.05 -1.62 -23.70
C LYS A 28 0.25 -0.15 -23.42
N SER A 29 -0.04 0.27 -22.19
CA SER A 29 0.47 1.53 -21.66
C SER A 29 1.96 1.40 -21.29
N ASN A 30 2.70 2.50 -21.35
CA ASN A 30 4.05 2.58 -20.79
C ASN A 30 4.06 2.76 -19.25
N THR A 31 2.90 2.56 -18.63
CA THR A 31 2.72 2.68 -17.18
C THR A 31 2.53 1.30 -16.57
N ALA A 32 3.22 1.03 -15.48
CA ALA A 32 3.04 -0.15 -14.65
C ALA A 32 2.62 0.23 -13.22
N VAL A 33 1.91 -0.67 -12.55
CA VAL A 33 1.40 -0.47 -11.19
C VAL A 33 1.83 -1.62 -10.29
N VAL A 34 2.56 -1.32 -9.21
CA VAL A 34 2.81 -2.27 -8.12
C VAL A 34 1.60 -2.24 -7.19
N VAL A 35 0.92 -3.38 -7.04
CA VAL A 35 -0.30 -3.52 -6.23
C VAL A 35 0.04 -4.15 -4.89
N CYS A 36 -0.27 -3.43 -3.80
CA CYS A 36 -0.05 -3.84 -2.41
C CYS A 36 -1.39 -4.15 -1.73
N PRO A 37 -1.78 -5.44 -1.59
CA PRO A 37 -3.02 -5.82 -0.92
C PRO A 37 -3.04 -5.40 0.55
N GLY A 38 -4.23 -5.21 1.13
CA GLY A 38 -4.42 -5.00 2.56
C GLY A 38 -4.33 -6.29 3.37
N GLY A 39 -4.66 -6.19 4.66
CA GLY A 39 -4.66 -7.32 5.60
C GLY A 39 -3.99 -6.99 6.93
N SER A 40 -3.98 -5.72 7.32
CA SER A 40 -3.50 -5.22 8.63
C SER A 40 -2.07 -5.63 8.98
N TYR A 41 -1.23 -5.94 7.99
CA TYR A 41 0.14 -6.49 8.15
C TYR A 41 0.21 -7.87 8.83
N TYR A 42 -0.94 -8.54 9.00
CA TYR A 42 -1.00 -9.92 9.49
C TYR A 42 -1.21 -10.94 8.38
N TRP A 43 -1.93 -10.56 7.33
CA TRP A 43 -2.17 -11.37 6.13
C TRP A 43 -2.24 -10.49 4.89
N LEU A 44 -2.46 -11.09 3.74
CA LEU A 44 -2.67 -10.37 2.48
C LEU A 44 -4.01 -10.77 1.86
N ALA A 45 -4.85 -9.79 1.55
CA ALA A 45 -6.10 -9.97 0.81
C ALA A 45 -5.83 -10.17 -0.70
N LYS A 46 -4.97 -11.16 -1.04
CA LYS A 46 -4.40 -11.36 -2.38
C LYS A 46 -5.44 -11.53 -3.48
N LYS A 47 -6.59 -12.13 -3.19
CA LYS A 47 -7.62 -12.33 -4.21
C LYS A 47 -8.28 -11.00 -4.56
N SER A 48 -8.94 -10.35 -3.62
CA SER A 48 -9.81 -9.18 -3.85
C SER A 48 -9.03 -7.87 -4.07
N GLU A 49 -7.89 -7.69 -3.39
CA GLU A 49 -7.10 -6.46 -3.41
C GLU A 49 -5.74 -6.63 -4.13
N GLY A 50 -5.49 -7.82 -4.64
CA GLY A 50 -4.32 -8.16 -5.45
C GLY A 50 -4.71 -8.59 -6.86
N ASN A 51 -5.03 -9.87 -7.04
CA ASN A 51 -5.21 -10.49 -8.36
C ASN A 51 -6.39 -9.89 -9.14
N GLU A 52 -7.55 -9.67 -8.49
CA GLU A 52 -8.71 -9.05 -9.15
C GLU A 52 -8.40 -7.63 -9.60
N VAL A 53 -7.66 -6.86 -8.79
CA VAL A 53 -7.19 -5.51 -9.12
C VAL A 53 -6.21 -5.54 -10.30
N ALA A 54 -5.24 -6.46 -10.27
CA ALA A 54 -4.27 -6.61 -11.36
C ALA A 54 -4.94 -6.98 -12.68
N GLN A 55 -5.90 -7.89 -12.66
CA GLN A 55 -6.70 -8.25 -13.84
C GLN A 55 -7.54 -7.08 -14.35
N TRP A 56 -8.10 -6.27 -13.45
CA TRP A 56 -8.84 -5.07 -13.84
C TRP A 56 -7.89 -4.03 -14.47
N LEU A 57 -6.70 -3.80 -13.93
CA LEU A 57 -5.69 -2.93 -14.53
C LEU A 57 -5.30 -3.42 -15.94
N ASN A 58 -5.11 -4.73 -16.10
CA ASN A 58 -4.78 -5.32 -17.42
C ASN A 58 -5.88 -5.12 -18.45
N LYS A 59 -7.15 -5.30 -18.09
CA LYS A 59 -8.29 -5.01 -18.98
C LYS A 59 -8.31 -3.55 -19.45
N ASN A 60 -7.70 -2.64 -18.69
CA ASN A 60 -7.54 -1.22 -19.02
C ASN A 60 -6.19 -0.87 -19.65
N GLY A 61 -5.37 -1.88 -19.99
CA GLY A 61 -4.11 -1.71 -20.74
C GLY A 61 -2.88 -1.43 -19.87
N TYR A 62 -2.98 -1.50 -18.54
CA TYR A 62 -1.86 -1.27 -17.63
C TYR A 62 -1.23 -2.60 -17.18
N ALA A 63 0.10 -2.67 -17.17
CA ALA A 63 0.81 -3.76 -16.51
C ALA A 63 0.66 -3.65 -14.99
N ALA A 64 0.46 -4.77 -14.30
CA ALA A 64 0.30 -4.81 -12.86
C ALA A 64 1.18 -5.88 -12.23
N TYR A 65 1.71 -5.58 -11.05
CA TYR A 65 2.62 -6.44 -10.29
C TYR A 65 2.11 -6.56 -8.87
N VAL A 66 1.57 -7.72 -8.49
CA VAL A 66 1.05 -7.95 -7.14
C VAL A 66 2.21 -8.31 -6.22
N LEU A 67 2.43 -7.47 -5.22
CA LEU A 67 3.48 -7.65 -4.21
C LEU A 67 2.96 -8.45 -3.01
N GLU A 68 3.56 -9.61 -2.76
CA GLU A 68 3.41 -10.34 -1.51
C GLU A 68 4.52 -9.86 -0.54
N TYR A 69 4.26 -8.78 0.17
CA TYR A 69 5.19 -8.24 1.17
C TYR A 69 5.12 -9.03 2.48
N PRO A 70 6.17 -8.98 3.34
CA PRO A 70 6.21 -9.73 4.60
C PRO A 70 5.07 -9.33 5.54
N VAL A 71 4.42 -10.33 6.15
CA VAL A 71 3.34 -10.15 7.12
C VAL A 71 3.56 -11.04 8.33
N SER A 72 3.01 -10.62 9.49
CA SER A 72 3.23 -11.32 10.77
C SER A 72 2.56 -12.70 10.84
N GLY A 73 1.55 -12.96 10.00
CA GLY A 73 0.80 -14.23 9.93
C GLY A 73 -0.29 -14.36 11.02
N TRP A 74 -1.29 -15.17 10.73
CA TRP A 74 -2.47 -15.40 11.58
C TRP A 74 -2.12 -15.85 13.01
N TRP A 75 -1.13 -16.73 13.17
CA TRP A 75 -0.69 -17.23 14.47
C TRP A 75 -0.17 -16.11 15.37
N SER A 76 0.55 -15.14 14.83
CA SER A 76 1.05 -14.00 15.60
C SER A 76 -0.08 -13.13 16.15
N TRP A 77 -1.20 -13.07 15.46
CA TRP A 77 -2.36 -12.33 15.93
C TRP A 77 -2.99 -12.97 17.17
N PHE A 78 -3.18 -14.30 17.17
CA PHE A 78 -3.83 -15.02 18.27
C PHE A 78 -2.91 -15.27 19.47
N THR A 79 -1.66 -15.59 19.19
CA THR A 79 -0.74 -16.08 20.23
C THR A 79 0.13 -15.01 20.84
N HIS A 80 0.18 -13.80 20.27
CA HIS A 80 1.14 -12.74 20.63
C HIS A 80 2.61 -13.19 20.59
N ILE A 81 2.88 -14.37 20.05
CA ILE A 81 4.23 -14.93 19.92
C ILE A 81 4.93 -14.23 18.75
N ARG A 82 6.13 -13.73 19.04
CA ARG A 82 7.01 -13.10 18.06
C ARG A 82 7.41 -14.09 16.96
N ARG A 83 7.08 -13.78 15.73
CA ARG A 83 7.84 -14.29 14.59
C ARG A 83 8.80 -13.21 14.12
N SER A 84 9.91 -13.61 13.56
CA SER A 84 11.04 -12.87 13.00
C SER A 84 10.85 -11.35 12.80
N CYS A 85 11.87 -10.56 13.16
CA CYS A 85 11.98 -9.12 12.87
C CYS A 85 11.73 -8.74 11.39
N CYS A 86 11.90 -9.68 10.46
CA CYS A 86 11.74 -9.45 9.02
C CYS A 86 10.28 -9.26 8.57
N THR A 87 9.28 -9.59 9.41
CA THR A 87 7.86 -9.41 9.11
C THR A 87 7.29 -8.11 9.65
N GLN A 88 8.12 -7.24 10.20
CA GLN A 88 7.77 -5.93 10.77
C GLN A 88 8.54 -4.83 10.04
N TYR A 89 8.13 -3.57 10.25
CA TYR A 89 8.86 -2.43 9.72
C TYR A 89 10.36 -2.48 10.11
N PRO A 90 11.29 -2.25 9.15
CA PRO A 90 11.08 -1.77 7.80
C PRO A 90 10.92 -2.87 6.72
N GLY A 91 10.73 -4.14 7.07
CA GLY A 91 10.71 -5.27 6.12
C GLY A 91 9.69 -5.10 4.99
N GLN A 92 8.52 -4.54 5.27
CA GLN A 92 7.49 -4.27 4.26
C GLN A 92 7.92 -3.17 3.29
N LEU A 93 8.52 -2.08 3.80
CA LEU A 93 9.02 -0.97 2.99
C LEU A 93 10.17 -1.43 2.08
N ASN A 94 11.10 -2.21 2.60
CA ASN A 94 12.19 -2.79 1.82
C ASN A 94 11.65 -3.69 0.69
N ALA A 95 10.59 -4.46 0.97
CA ALA A 95 9.95 -5.29 -0.06
C ALA A 95 9.30 -4.43 -1.17
N LEU A 96 8.66 -3.33 -0.83
CA LEU A 96 8.12 -2.39 -1.82
C LEU A 96 9.23 -1.74 -2.64
N GLU A 97 10.32 -1.32 -2.00
CA GLU A 97 11.48 -0.74 -2.70
C GLU A 97 12.05 -1.69 -3.76
N GLU A 98 12.30 -2.93 -3.40
CA GLU A 98 12.82 -3.94 -4.32
C GLU A 98 11.84 -4.28 -5.45
N ALA A 99 10.54 -4.28 -5.17
CA ALA A 99 9.51 -4.45 -6.19
C ALA A 99 9.51 -3.28 -7.19
N LEU A 100 9.57 -2.04 -6.70
CA LEU A 100 9.62 -0.85 -7.55
C LEU A 100 10.90 -0.83 -8.41
N LYS A 101 12.07 -1.13 -7.84
CA LYS A 101 13.33 -1.28 -8.58
C LYS A 101 13.20 -2.31 -9.70
N THR A 102 12.64 -3.49 -9.37
CA THR A 102 12.44 -4.58 -10.33
C THR A 102 11.53 -4.16 -11.47
N VAL A 103 10.42 -3.47 -11.16
CA VAL A 103 9.47 -3.04 -12.22
C VAL A 103 10.04 -1.88 -13.04
N LYS A 104 10.71 -0.91 -12.41
CA LYS A 104 11.41 0.19 -13.12
C LYS A 104 12.47 -0.33 -14.08
N SER A 105 13.22 -1.38 -13.70
CA SER A 105 14.23 -1.99 -14.57
C SER A 105 13.68 -2.64 -15.85
N LYS A 106 12.36 -2.88 -15.93
CA LYS A 106 11.67 -3.41 -17.13
C LYS A 106 11.42 -2.35 -18.21
N GLY A 107 11.78 -1.09 -17.97
CA GLY A 107 11.73 -0.01 -18.96
C GLY A 107 10.37 0.68 -19.13
N TYR A 108 9.47 0.56 -18.15
CA TYR A 108 8.25 1.39 -18.12
C TYR A 108 8.63 2.86 -17.90
N LYS A 109 7.91 3.76 -18.61
CA LYS A 109 8.10 5.21 -18.45
C LYS A 109 7.64 5.69 -17.06
N THR A 110 6.57 5.06 -16.54
CA THR A 110 5.95 5.43 -15.27
C THR A 110 5.67 4.17 -14.47
N VAL A 111 6.10 4.13 -13.22
CA VAL A 111 5.86 3.01 -12.29
C VAL A 111 5.25 3.55 -11.00
N GLY A 112 3.94 3.39 -10.87
CA GLY A 112 3.21 3.78 -9.67
C GLY A 112 2.99 2.64 -8.69
N ALA A 113 2.46 2.99 -7.53
CA ALA A 113 2.05 2.03 -6.51
C ALA A 113 0.59 2.24 -6.10
N MET A 114 -0.17 1.15 -6.04
CA MET A 114 -1.56 1.14 -5.57
C MET A 114 -1.67 0.24 -4.35
N GLY A 115 -2.24 0.76 -3.26
CA GLY A 115 -2.38 0.00 -2.02
C GLY A 115 -3.75 0.12 -1.39
N PHE A 116 -4.15 -0.93 -0.69
CA PHE A 116 -5.45 -1.07 -0.04
C PHE A 116 -5.28 -1.21 1.46
N SER A 117 -6.03 -0.45 2.27
CA SER A 117 -5.99 -0.58 3.73
C SER A 117 -4.55 -0.44 4.27
N ALA A 118 -3.99 -1.46 4.93
CA ALA A 118 -2.58 -1.51 5.35
C ALA A 118 -1.61 -1.39 4.16
N GLY A 119 -1.96 -1.94 2.98
CA GLY A 119 -1.21 -1.73 1.74
C GLY A 119 -1.24 -0.28 1.27
N GLY A 120 -2.32 0.45 1.55
CA GLY A 120 -2.41 1.90 1.34
C GLY A 120 -1.39 2.69 2.18
N HIS A 121 -1.23 2.31 3.45
CA HIS A 121 -0.15 2.83 4.30
C HIS A 121 1.24 2.53 3.71
N LEU A 122 1.45 1.30 3.23
CA LEU A 122 2.73 0.90 2.67
C LEU A 122 3.10 1.73 1.43
N VAL A 123 2.17 1.99 0.51
CA VAL A 123 2.49 2.77 -0.70
C VAL A 123 2.69 4.26 -0.39
N LEU A 124 1.98 4.82 0.61
CA LEU A 124 2.25 6.16 1.13
C LEU A 124 3.64 6.23 1.78
N SER A 125 4.00 5.23 2.60
CA SER A 125 5.35 5.12 3.15
C SER A 125 6.42 5.07 2.05
N GLY A 126 6.14 4.41 0.93
CA GLY A 126 7.02 4.38 -0.24
C GLY A 126 7.23 5.75 -0.88
N ALA A 127 6.16 6.56 -0.97
CA ALA A 127 6.24 7.92 -1.51
C ALA A 127 7.03 8.89 -0.61
N GLU A 128 7.07 8.64 0.69
CA GLU A 128 7.69 9.54 1.67
C GLU A 128 9.11 9.15 2.05
N LEU A 129 9.38 7.84 2.13
CA LEU A 129 10.58 7.32 2.78
C LEU A 129 11.58 6.71 1.80
N LEU A 130 11.17 6.38 0.57
CA LEU A 130 12.09 5.85 -0.43
C LEU A 130 12.83 6.97 -1.16
N PRO A 131 14.08 6.71 -1.59
CA PRO A 131 14.84 7.66 -2.41
C PRO A 131 14.15 7.94 -3.75
N ASP A 132 14.32 9.15 -4.29
CA ASP A 132 13.70 9.61 -5.55
C ASP A 132 13.85 8.60 -6.72
N GLY A 133 14.98 7.92 -6.83
CA GLY A 133 15.22 6.92 -7.89
C GLY A 133 14.42 5.62 -7.73
N THR A 134 13.91 5.34 -6.54
CA THR A 134 13.14 4.11 -6.22
C THR A 134 11.73 4.39 -5.77
N ALA A 135 11.41 5.62 -5.36
CA ALA A 135 10.06 6.04 -5.00
C ALA A 135 9.07 5.82 -6.17
N PRO A 136 7.78 5.57 -5.90
CA PRO A 136 6.77 5.45 -6.94
C PRO A 136 6.54 6.78 -7.66
N ASP A 137 6.25 6.73 -8.96
CA ASP A 137 5.97 7.91 -9.77
C ASP A 137 4.55 8.46 -9.56
N PHE A 138 3.66 7.69 -8.97
CA PHE A 138 2.36 8.08 -8.40
C PHE A 138 1.91 7.08 -7.35
N VAL A 139 1.02 7.49 -6.46
CA VAL A 139 0.43 6.62 -5.44
C VAL A 139 -1.09 6.65 -5.51
N ALA A 140 -1.72 5.47 -5.41
CA ALA A 140 -3.15 5.34 -5.17
C ALA A 140 -3.37 4.58 -3.84
N ALA A 141 -3.90 5.26 -2.83
CA ALA A 141 -4.16 4.68 -1.52
C ALA A 141 -5.68 4.60 -1.28
N ILE A 142 -6.19 3.37 -1.26
CA ILE A 142 -7.60 3.05 -1.22
C ILE A 142 -7.99 2.64 0.19
N TYR A 143 -8.89 3.37 0.83
CA TYR A 143 -9.27 3.27 2.26
C TYR A 143 -8.05 3.00 3.17
N PRO A 144 -6.99 3.85 3.05
CA PRO A 144 -5.71 3.56 3.66
C PRO A 144 -5.74 3.73 5.18
N VAL A 145 -4.96 2.90 5.87
CA VAL A 145 -4.39 3.31 7.16
C VAL A 145 -3.38 4.42 6.86
N VAL A 146 -3.37 5.48 7.68
CA VAL A 146 -2.47 6.62 7.52
C VAL A 146 -1.80 6.94 8.85
N THR A 147 -2.59 7.25 9.87
CA THR A 147 -2.06 7.58 11.20
C THR A 147 -1.85 6.35 12.09
N MET A 148 -0.79 6.40 12.88
CA MET A 148 -0.54 5.46 13.98
C MET A 148 -0.92 6.03 15.34
N ARG A 149 -1.51 7.23 15.37
CA ARG A 149 -1.88 8.01 16.57
C ARG A 149 -3.37 7.90 16.88
N GLU A 150 -3.71 7.96 18.16
CA GLU A 150 -5.10 8.12 18.59
C GLU A 150 -5.63 9.50 18.16
N PRO A 151 -6.94 9.68 17.93
CA PRO A 151 -8.00 8.68 18.14
C PRO A 151 -8.27 7.78 16.92
N TYR A 152 -7.70 8.06 15.73
CA TYR A 152 -8.08 7.42 14.46
C TYR A 152 -7.19 6.24 14.07
N VAL A 153 -6.28 5.81 14.95
CA VAL A 153 -5.39 4.68 14.66
C VAL A 153 -6.15 3.36 14.45
N HIS A 154 -5.81 2.65 13.39
CA HIS A 154 -6.20 1.25 13.25
C HIS A 154 -5.24 0.36 14.05
N LYS A 155 -5.55 0.11 15.31
CA LYS A 155 -4.67 -0.57 16.31
C LYS A 155 -4.10 -1.89 15.82
N ARG A 156 -4.89 -2.68 15.09
CA ARG A 156 -4.43 -3.95 14.51
C ARG A 156 -3.31 -3.74 13.47
N SER A 157 -3.44 -2.76 12.58
CA SER A 157 -2.38 -2.44 11.62
C SER A 157 -1.12 -1.90 12.30
N ARG A 158 -1.26 -1.03 13.30
CA ARG A 158 -0.14 -0.53 14.09
C ARG A 158 0.65 -1.69 14.72
N ARG A 159 -0.06 -2.62 15.38
CA ARG A 159 0.55 -3.79 15.99
C ARG A 159 1.20 -4.72 14.94
N GLY A 160 0.52 -4.98 13.82
CA GLY A 160 1.05 -5.82 12.73
C GLY A 160 2.32 -5.26 12.10
N LEU A 161 2.37 -3.93 11.91
CA LEU A 161 3.52 -3.22 11.35
C LEU A 161 4.70 -3.13 12.32
N MET A 162 4.45 -2.72 13.55
CA MET A 162 5.49 -2.40 14.55
C MET A 162 5.86 -3.60 15.42
N GLY A 163 4.94 -4.56 15.60
CA GLY A 163 5.08 -5.69 16.54
C GLY A 163 4.78 -5.31 17.98
N GLU A 164 4.74 -6.33 18.86
CA GLU A 164 4.27 -6.22 20.24
C GLU A 164 4.99 -5.16 21.09
N ARG A 165 6.29 -4.99 20.92
CA ARG A 165 7.06 -4.01 21.71
C ARG A 165 6.92 -2.59 21.20
N ARG A 166 7.14 -2.40 19.87
CA ARG A 166 7.22 -1.07 19.27
C ARG A 166 5.86 -0.41 19.05
N GLN A 167 4.76 -1.19 19.09
CA GLN A 167 3.41 -0.63 18.94
C GLN A 167 3.01 0.35 20.05
N HIS A 168 3.77 0.42 21.14
CA HIS A 168 3.52 1.33 22.27
C HIS A 168 4.51 2.49 22.31
N ASP A 169 5.39 2.62 21.32
CA ASP A 169 6.39 3.67 21.23
C ASP A 169 5.85 4.89 20.49
N PRO A 170 5.63 6.04 21.14
CA PRO A 170 5.14 7.26 20.50
C PRO A 170 6.06 7.78 19.38
N VAL A 171 7.37 7.59 19.50
CA VAL A 171 8.33 8.00 18.46
C VAL A 171 8.10 7.20 17.19
N MET A 172 7.81 5.90 17.33
CA MET A 172 7.45 5.07 16.19
C MET A 172 6.09 5.43 15.60
N TRP A 173 5.13 5.84 16.43
CA TRP A 173 3.84 6.31 15.92
C TRP A 173 4.02 7.54 15.05
N ASP A 174 4.77 8.54 15.53
CA ASP A 174 5.03 9.75 14.76
C ASP A 174 5.80 9.45 13.47
N SER A 175 6.82 8.60 13.56
CA SER A 175 7.64 8.24 12.40
C SER A 175 6.88 7.48 11.30
N LEU A 176 5.76 6.82 11.65
CA LEU A 176 4.96 5.99 10.74
C LEU A 176 3.52 6.51 10.58
N SER A 177 3.27 7.75 10.97
CA SER A 177 2.04 8.50 10.67
C SER A 177 2.28 9.37 9.45
N MET A 178 1.76 8.94 8.31
CA MET A 178 2.11 9.50 7.00
C MET A 178 1.67 10.96 6.85
N GLU A 179 0.58 11.36 7.48
CA GLU A 179 0.11 12.75 7.48
C GLU A 179 1.10 13.76 8.08
N LEU A 180 2.02 13.27 8.93
CA LEU A 180 3.05 14.11 9.58
C LEU A 180 4.28 14.34 8.66
N HIS A 181 4.41 13.57 7.60
CA HIS A 181 5.56 13.58 6.69
C HIS A 181 5.16 13.88 5.24
N ALA A 182 3.97 14.38 5.02
CA ALA A 182 3.43 14.71 3.70
C ALA A 182 4.33 15.68 2.90
N ASP A 183 5.19 16.45 3.60
CA ASP A 183 6.19 17.34 2.99
C ASP A 183 7.24 16.59 2.14
N LYS A 184 7.40 15.30 2.35
CA LYS A 184 8.34 14.43 1.61
C LYS A 184 7.74 13.85 0.34
N VAL A 185 6.42 13.83 0.20
CA VAL A 185 5.74 13.31 -1.00
C VAL A 185 6.03 14.21 -2.19
N ARG A 186 6.46 13.61 -3.32
CA ARG A 186 6.84 14.34 -4.54
C ARG A 186 6.11 13.85 -5.80
N CYS A 187 5.15 12.95 -5.65
CA CYS A 187 4.39 12.38 -6.75
C CYS A 187 2.89 12.66 -6.61
N PRO A 188 2.11 12.58 -7.69
CA PRO A 188 0.65 12.64 -7.62
C PRO A 188 0.07 11.56 -6.70
N VAL A 189 -0.98 11.92 -5.93
CA VAL A 189 -1.61 11.03 -4.95
C VAL A 189 -3.12 10.97 -5.16
N PHE A 190 -3.62 9.75 -5.36
CA PHE A 190 -5.04 9.43 -5.32
C PHE A 190 -5.40 8.81 -3.97
N LEU A 191 -6.35 9.39 -3.27
CA LEU A 191 -6.86 8.91 -1.99
C LEU A 191 -8.35 8.59 -2.10
N LEU A 192 -8.77 7.51 -1.46
CA LEU A 192 -10.19 7.16 -1.34
C LEU A 192 -10.51 6.74 0.09
N SER A 193 -11.63 7.21 0.63
CA SER A 193 -12.23 6.66 1.85
C SER A 193 -13.75 6.71 1.78
N CYS A 194 -14.40 5.88 2.62
CA CYS A 194 -15.84 5.86 2.78
C CYS A 194 -16.22 6.23 4.21
N ASP A 195 -17.30 7.02 4.36
CA ASP A 195 -17.81 7.46 5.65
C ASP A 195 -18.26 6.28 6.52
N ASP A 196 -18.89 5.30 5.87
CA ASP A 196 -19.41 4.07 6.50
C ASP A 196 -18.38 2.94 6.65
N ASP A 197 -17.06 3.25 6.59
CA ASP A 197 -16.02 2.24 6.76
C ASP A 197 -15.92 1.77 8.23
N PRO A 198 -16.25 0.50 8.55
CA PRO A 198 -16.25 0.00 9.93
C PRO A 198 -14.85 -0.44 10.40
N THR A 199 -13.84 -0.34 9.55
CA THR A 199 -12.51 -0.90 9.81
C THR A 199 -11.44 0.17 9.96
N VAL A 200 -11.34 1.07 8.99
CA VAL A 200 -10.40 2.19 9.00
C VAL A 200 -11.18 3.49 8.93
N ASP A 201 -11.10 4.27 9.98
CA ASP A 201 -11.79 5.55 10.06
C ASP A 201 -11.38 6.45 8.89
N TRP A 202 -12.34 7.05 8.20
CA TRP A 202 -12.14 7.89 7.01
C TRP A 202 -11.24 9.10 7.27
N HIS A 203 -11.11 9.55 8.53
CA HIS A 203 -10.19 10.61 8.89
C HIS A 203 -8.72 10.28 8.53
N ASN A 204 -8.36 9.01 8.44
CA ASN A 204 -7.03 8.61 7.97
C ASN A 204 -6.72 9.22 6.60
N ALA A 205 -7.54 8.94 5.58
CA ALA A 205 -7.34 9.50 4.24
C ALA A 205 -7.51 11.02 4.21
N ARG A 206 -8.44 11.56 5.00
CA ARG A 206 -8.72 12.99 5.08
C ARG A 206 -7.52 13.77 5.61
N MET A 207 -6.91 13.33 6.73
CA MET A 207 -5.73 13.98 7.30
C MET A 207 -4.58 14.03 6.28
N MET A 208 -4.32 12.92 5.58
CA MET A 208 -3.31 12.89 4.52
C MET A 208 -3.62 13.87 3.39
N ALA A 209 -4.86 13.87 2.92
CA ALA A 209 -5.29 14.80 1.85
C ALA A 209 -5.14 16.26 2.26
N ASP A 210 -5.52 16.59 3.49
CA ASP A 210 -5.43 17.96 4.01
C ASP A 210 -3.96 18.38 4.19
N SER A 211 -3.10 17.52 4.73
CA SER A 211 -1.66 17.79 4.85
C SER A 211 -1.01 18.05 3.48
N LEU A 212 -1.29 17.21 2.49
CA LEU A 212 -0.77 17.38 1.13
C LEU A 212 -1.24 18.68 0.47
N LYS A 213 -2.52 19.03 0.62
CA LYS A 213 -3.10 20.27 0.07
C LYS A 213 -2.50 21.52 0.67
N VAL A 214 -2.33 21.57 1.99
CA VAL A 214 -1.71 22.70 2.69
C VAL A 214 -0.29 22.96 2.21
N LEU A 215 0.43 21.91 1.88
CA LEU A 215 1.82 22.00 1.42
C LEU A 215 1.98 22.37 -0.06
N ASN A 216 0.91 22.36 -0.84
CA ASN A 216 0.90 22.63 -2.30
C ASN A 216 1.96 21.84 -3.09
N LYS A 217 2.33 20.64 -2.64
CA LYS A 217 3.50 19.91 -3.15
C LYS A 217 3.18 18.81 -4.15
N SER A 218 1.94 18.37 -4.21
CA SER A 218 1.54 17.24 -5.04
C SER A 218 0.15 17.46 -5.61
N ASP A 219 -0.08 16.92 -6.81
CA ASP A 219 -1.43 16.79 -7.34
C ASP A 219 -2.18 15.74 -6.51
N VAL A 220 -3.17 16.20 -5.73
CA VAL A 220 -3.92 15.37 -4.78
C VAL A 220 -5.36 15.26 -5.22
N TYR A 221 -5.78 14.04 -5.52
CA TYR A 221 -7.18 13.73 -5.75
C TYR A 221 -7.74 12.92 -4.58
N TYR A 222 -8.63 13.51 -3.78
CA TYR A 222 -9.30 12.83 -2.68
C TYR A 222 -10.76 12.56 -2.99
N LEU A 223 -11.10 11.28 -3.13
CA LEU A 223 -12.45 10.78 -3.33
C LEU A 223 -13.04 10.33 -1.99
N TYR A 224 -13.90 11.18 -1.42
CA TYR A 224 -14.66 10.86 -0.22
C TYR A 224 -16.08 10.41 -0.62
N LEU A 225 -16.50 9.23 -0.15
CA LEU A 225 -17.77 8.60 -0.48
C LEU A 225 -18.58 8.36 0.79
N GLN A 226 -19.92 8.46 0.68
CA GLN A 226 -20.79 8.21 1.82
C GLN A 226 -20.92 6.71 2.10
N LYS A 227 -21.06 5.88 1.05
CA LYS A 227 -21.28 4.45 1.16
C LYS A 227 -20.28 3.65 0.34
N GLY A 228 -19.64 2.72 1.01
CA GLY A 228 -18.66 1.81 0.38
C GLY A 228 -18.22 0.72 1.35
N GLY A 229 -18.03 1.07 2.61
CA GLY A 229 -17.45 0.19 3.62
C GLY A 229 -15.96 -0.02 3.37
N HIS A 230 -15.46 -1.22 3.69
CA HIS A 230 -14.05 -1.59 3.60
C HIS A 230 -13.82 -2.88 2.79
N GLY A 231 -12.62 -3.03 2.19
CA GLY A 231 -12.21 -4.29 1.58
C GLY A 231 -12.95 -4.68 0.30
N PHE A 232 -13.51 -3.70 -0.44
CA PHE A 232 -14.26 -3.97 -1.67
C PHE A 232 -13.36 -4.21 -2.89
N GLY A 233 -12.11 -3.70 -2.91
CA GLY A 233 -11.23 -3.80 -4.05
C GLY A 233 -11.87 -3.27 -5.33
N VAL A 234 -11.95 -4.09 -6.38
CA VAL A 234 -12.67 -3.83 -7.64
C VAL A 234 -13.84 -4.81 -7.84
N ASN A 235 -14.29 -5.46 -6.77
CA ASN A 235 -15.31 -6.50 -6.84
C ASN A 235 -16.70 -5.89 -7.03
N ALA A 236 -17.32 -6.13 -8.19
CA ALA A 236 -18.60 -5.55 -8.58
C ALA A 236 -19.72 -5.90 -7.60
N GLU A 237 -19.76 -7.13 -7.05
CA GLU A 237 -20.79 -7.56 -6.09
C GLU A 237 -20.67 -6.80 -4.77
N LYS A 238 -19.47 -6.60 -4.26
CA LYS A 238 -19.22 -5.85 -3.03
C LYS A 238 -19.54 -4.36 -3.18
N MET A 239 -19.43 -3.82 -4.38
CA MET A 239 -19.67 -2.41 -4.70
C MET A 239 -21.11 -2.13 -5.15
N ALA A 240 -21.89 -3.17 -5.49
CA ALA A 240 -23.24 -3.02 -6.01
C ALA A 240 -24.15 -2.20 -5.07
N GLY A 241 -24.79 -1.17 -5.61
CA GLY A 241 -25.69 -0.28 -4.86
C GLY A 241 -25.00 0.67 -3.87
N LYS A 242 -23.68 0.82 -3.96
CA LYS A 242 -22.87 1.72 -3.13
C LYS A 242 -22.16 2.77 -3.98
N ASP A 243 -21.78 3.88 -3.35
CA ASP A 243 -21.06 4.97 -4.04
C ASP A 243 -19.70 4.53 -4.55
N CYS A 244 -19.07 3.56 -3.88
CA CYS A 244 -17.76 3.07 -4.27
C CYS A 244 -17.73 2.37 -5.65
N VAL A 245 -18.86 2.12 -6.29
CA VAL A 245 -18.92 1.57 -7.65
C VAL A 245 -18.22 2.49 -8.67
N MET A 246 -18.15 3.80 -8.40
CA MET A 246 -17.56 4.77 -9.31
C MET A 246 -16.02 4.89 -9.22
N TRP A 247 -15.40 4.37 -8.15
CA TRP A 247 -13.98 4.67 -7.90
C TRP A 247 -13.02 4.15 -8.97
N PRO A 248 -13.24 2.96 -9.57
CA PRO A 248 -12.32 2.45 -10.58
C PRO A 248 -12.24 3.37 -11.81
N GLU A 249 -13.38 3.91 -12.24
CA GLU A 249 -13.42 4.87 -13.36
C GLU A 249 -12.78 6.20 -12.97
N LYS A 250 -13.07 6.72 -11.77
CA LYS A 250 -12.46 7.97 -11.26
C LYS A 250 -10.96 7.87 -11.16
N PHE A 251 -10.44 6.71 -10.70
CA PHE A 251 -9.00 6.46 -10.69
C PHE A 251 -8.39 6.47 -12.11
N LEU A 252 -9.02 5.79 -13.07
CA LEU A 252 -8.51 5.75 -14.45
C LEU A 252 -8.52 7.13 -15.12
N LEU A 253 -9.53 7.95 -14.85
CA LEU A 253 -9.60 9.34 -15.34
C LEU A 253 -8.48 10.18 -14.72
N TRP A 254 -8.30 10.09 -13.41
CA TRP A 254 -7.21 10.77 -12.72
C TRP A 254 -5.84 10.32 -13.23
N LEU A 255 -5.61 9.01 -13.36
CA LEU A 255 -4.33 8.47 -13.82
C LEU A 255 -3.94 8.98 -15.21
N ARG A 256 -4.92 9.11 -16.12
CA ARG A 256 -4.71 9.63 -17.49
C ARG A 256 -4.46 11.15 -17.52
N GLY A 257 -4.96 11.88 -16.56
CA GLY A 257 -4.81 13.33 -16.46
C GLY A 257 -3.56 13.78 -15.68
N SER A 258 -3.03 12.92 -14.80
CA SER A 258 -1.89 13.24 -13.92
C SER A 258 -0.54 12.77 -14.47
N LEU A 259 -0.49 12.00 -15.58
CA LEU A 259 0.71 11.45 -16.23
C LEU A 259 0.86 11.94 -17.67
#